data_c249765fb65b2a8ff04a9c3253c6f86b
#
_entry.id   c249765fb65b2a8ff04a9c3253c6f86b
#
_cell.length_a   1.000
_cell.length_b   1.000
_cell.length_c   1.000
_cell.angle_alpha   90.00
_cell.angle_beta   90.00
_cell.angle_gamma   90.00
#
_symmetry.space_group_name_H-M   'P 1'
#
loop_
_entity.id
_entity.type
_entity.pdbx_description
1 polymer ?
#
loop_
_entity_poly.entity_id
_entity_poly.type
_entity_poly.pdbx_seq_one_letter_code
_entity_poly.pdbx_strand_id
1 'polypeptide(L)'
;MFMNDEKPKNLQECLERLKKGCEMLYDEYEYSEDYSHFNPPATEERIQAMEKRLGFALPQSYRQFLRFSDGAKIMGNSATIYGLNWIGASDHMVPTGYLTIGEVVGDGERIALSETDGQIYSCYNGRISLFHFEDKMMELLKECEECISEHDEEARKALRTPDEIKRDEEEVQAVVDKWRKFLEERKK
;
A
#
# COMPACT_ATOMS: atom_id res chain seq x y z
N MET A 1 17.79 -5.52 6.98
CA MET A 1 18.59 -4.61 6.11
C MET A 1 17.94 -4.54 4.73
N PHE A 2 16.73 -3.99 4.63
CA PHE A 2 15.94 -3.97 3.37
C PHE A 2 15.27 -2.62 3.08
N MET A 3 15.47 -1.62 3.93
CA MET A 3 15.00 -0.29 3.63
C MET A 3 16.05 0.38 2.74
N ASN A 4 15.74 0.43 1.45
CA ASN A 4 16.44 1.32 0.56
C ASN A 4 15.77 2.69 0.78
N ASP A 5 16.43 3.62 1.49
CA ASP A 5 15.91 4.96 1.77
C ASP A 5 15.70 5.77 0.47
N GLU A 6 16.07 5.21 -0.68
CA GLU A 6 15.85 5.82 -1.97
C GLU A 6 14.42 5.62 -2.47
N LYS A 7 13.78 6.70 -2.84
CA LYS A 7 12.48 6.69 -3.51
C LYS A 7 12.56 5.87 -4.79
N PRO A 8 11.56 4.97 -5.09
CA PRO A 8 11.53 4.22 -6.35
C PRO A 8 11.64 5.15 -7.57
N LYS A 9 12.40 4.76 -8.57
CA LYS A 9 12.65 5.55 -9.79
C LYS A 9 11.47 5.56 -10.76
N ASN A 10 10.63 4.53 -10.67
CA ASN A 10 9.48 4.34 -11.55
C ASN A 10 8.47 3.35 -10.91
N LEU A 11 7.30 3.24 -11.55
CA LEU A 11 6.24 2.35 -11.10
C LEU A 11 6.66 0.87 -11.04
N GLN A 12 7.48 0.39 -11.96
CA GLN A 12 7.95 -1.00 -11.98
C GLN A 12 8.74 -1.33 -10.70
N GLU A 13 9.72 -0.51 -10.37
CA GLU A 13 10.52 -0.68 -9.15
C GLU A 13 9.65 -0.58 -7.88
N CYS A 14 8.68 0.32 -7.89
CA CYS A 14 7.71 0.44 -6.80
C CYS A 14 6.92 -0.85 -6.61
N LEU A 15 6.34 -1.42 -7.67
CA LEU A 15 5.55 -2.65 -7.62
C LEU A 15 6.39 -3.86 -7.19
N GLU A 16 7.64 -3.96 -7.64
CA GLU A 16 8.56 -5.04 -7.24
C GLU A 16 8.89 -4.96 -5.75
N ARG A 17 9.18 -3.77 -5.24
CA ARG A 17 9.44 -3.54 -3.82
C ARG A 17 8.20 -3.80 -2.96
N LEU A 18 7.03 -3.31 -3.40
CA LEU A 18 5.76 -3.53 -2.70
C LEU A 18 5.42 -5.01 -2.60
N LYS A 19 5.53 -5.75 -3.71
CA LYS A 19 5.28 -7.20 -3.72
C LYS A 19 6.23 -7.92 -2.76
N LYS A 20 7.53 -7.61 -2.83
CA LYS A 20 8.53 -8.21 -1.93
C LYS A 20 8.27 -7.88 -0.46
N GLY A 21 7.86 -6.64 -0.15
CA GLY A 21 7.48 -6.25 1.21
C GLY A 21 6.26 -7.03 1.71
N CYS A 22 5.24 -7.20 0.85
CA CYS A 22 4.06 -8.01 1.19
C CYS A 22 4.40 -9.49 1.42
N GLU A 23 5.30 -10.08 0.62
CA GLU A 23 5.81 -11.44 0.82
C GLU A 23 6.56 -11.56 2.16
N MET A 24 7.38 -10.58 2.50
CA MET A 24 8.11 -10.52 3.77
C MET A 24 7.15 -10.43 4.98
N LEU A 25 6.09 -9.61 4.89
CA LEU A 25 5.07 -9.54 5.94
C LEU A 25 4.37 -10.90 6.16
N TYR A 26 4.13 -11.66 5.10
CA TYR A 26 3.58 -13.00 5.19
C TYR A 26 4.57 -14.01 5.79
N ASP A 27 5.78 -14.10 5.25
CA ASP A 27 6.75 -15.14 5.58
C ASP A 27 7.40 -14.95 6.95
N GLU A 28 7.72 -13.70 7.31
CA GLU A 28 8.50 -13.38 8.52
C GLU A 28 7.63 -12.97 9.71
N TYR A 29 6.45 -12.37 9.44
CA TYR A 29 5.57 -11.83 10.51
C TYR A 29 4.21 -12.55 10.59
N GLU A 30 4.09 -13.72 9.94
CA GLU A 30 2.95 -14.63 10.06
C GLU A 30 1.57 -14.01 9.73
N TYR A 31 1.53 -13.00 8.84
CA TYR A 31 0.25 -12.54 8.31
C TYR A 31 -0.44 -13.64 7.50
N SER A 32 -1.76 -13.64 7.45
CA SER A 32 -2.51 -14.67 6.73
C SER A 32 -2.24 -14.63 5.21
N GLU A 33 -2.35 -15.78 4.53
CA GLU A 33 -2.26 -15.87 3.05
C GLU A 33 -3.19 -14.90 2.32
N ASP A 34 -4.32 -14.55 2.96
CA ASP A 34 -5.29 -13.60 2.43
C ASP A 34 -4.88 -12.13 2.63
N TYR A 35 -3.76 -11.85 3.33
CA TYR A 35 -3.33 -10.48 3.61
C TYR A 35 -2.84 -9.75 2.36
N SER A 36 -2.06 -10.42 1.53
CA SER A 36 -1.63 -9.86 0.24
C SER A 36 -1.56 -10.94 -0.82
N HIS A 37 -2.04 -10.63 -2.02
CA HIS A 37 -1.98 -11.55 -3.14
C HIS A 37 -1.79 -10.80 -4.46
N PHE A 38 -0.82 -11.24 -5.25
CA PHE A 38 -0.56 -10.73 -6.60
C PHE A 38 -0.81 -11.86 -7.61
N ASN A 39 -1.77 -11.66 -8.50
CA ASN A 39 -2.06 -12.64 -9.56
C ASN A 39 -0.91 -12.74 -10.57
N PRO A 40 -0.80 -13.83 -11.35
CA PRO A 40 0.09 -13.89 -12.50
C PRO A 40 -0.13 -12.70 -13.45
N PRO A 41 0.91 -12.21 -14.14
CA PRO A 41 0.79 -11.11 -15.10
C PRO A 41 -0.23 -11.36 -16.20
N ALA A 42 -0.94 -10.32 -16.63
CA ALA A 42 -1.74 -10.37 -17.84
C ALA A 42 -0.85 -10.37 -19.08
N THR A 43 -1.20 -11.19 -20.09
CA THR A 43 -0.51 -11.13 -21.38
C THR A 43 -0.93 -9.91 -22.18
N GLU A 44 -0.07 -9.45 -23.09
CA GLU A 44 -0.34 -8.31 -23.94
C GLU A 44 -1.58 -8.51 -24.81
N GLU A 45 -1.80 -9.74 -25.30
CA GLU A 45 -2.98 -10.09 -26.11
C GLU A 45 -4.28 -9.94 -25.30
N ARG A 46 -4.27 -10.31 -24.01
CA ARG A 46 -5.43 -10.13 -23.13
C ARG A 46 -5.70 -8.66 -22.85
N ILE A 47 -4.67 -7.85 -22.64
CA ILE A 47 -4.79 -6.40 -22.44
C ILE A 47 -5.40 -5.76 -23.69
N GLN A 48 -4.86 -6.05 -24.89
CA GLN A 48 -5.36 -5.53 -26.15
C GLN A 48 -6.80 -5.97 -26.45
N ALA A 49 -7.15 -7.23 -26.13
CA ALA A 49 -8.51 -7.72 -26.27
C ALA A 49 -9.48 -6.95 -25.36
N MET A 50 -9.05 -6.59 -24.15
CA MET A 50 -9.82 -5.75 -23.24
C MET A 50 -10.00 -4.33 -23.79
N GLU A 51 -8.93 -3.68 -24.22
CA GLU A 51 -8.96 -2.34 -24.82
C GLU A 51 -9.90 -2.30 -26.06
N LYS A 52 -9.86 -3.33 -26.88
CA LYS A 52 -10.79 -3.48 -28.00
C LYS A 52 -12.25 -3.62 -27.55
N ARG A 53 -12.51 -4.35 -26.46
CA ARG A 53 -13.85 -4.50 -25.87
C ARG A 53 -14.36 -3.17 -25.30
N LEU A 54 -13.50 -2.42 -24.66
CA LEU A 54 -13.81 -1.13 -24.05
C LEU A 54 -13.96 0.00 -25.11
N GLY A 55 -13.30 -0.14 -26.25
CA GLY A 55 -13.27 0.89 -27.30
C GLY A 55 -12.25 2.01 -27.06
N PHE A 56 -11.43 1.91 -26.03
CA PHE A 56 -10.34 2.85 -25.72
C PHE A 56 -9.12 2.14 -25.09
N ALA A 57 -7.97 2.81 -25.13
CA ALA A 57 -6.74 2.31 -24.51
C ALA A 57 -6.78 2.50 -23.00
N LEU A 58 -6.29 1.49 -22.25
CA LEU A 58 -6.13 1.61 -20.80
C LEU A 58 -5.02 2.63 -20.47
N PRO A 59 -5.14 3.39 -19.36
CA PRO A 59 -4.09 4.26 -18.87
C PRO A 59 -2.75 3.51 -18.71
N GLN A 60 -1.67 4.18 -19.08
CA GLN A 60 -0.34 3.55 -19.13
C GLN A 60 0.07 2.95 -17.78
N SER A 61 -0.20 3.63 -16.67
CA SER A 61 0.11 3.16 -15.32
C SER A 61 -0.68 1.88 -14.96
N TYR A 62 -1.97 1.83 -15.27
CA TYR A 62 -2.79 0.63 -15.04
C TYR A 62 -2.39 -0.52 -15.98
N ARG A 63 -2.09 -0.22 -17.23
CA ARG A 63 -1.58 -1.19 -18.19
C ARG A 63 -0.23 -1.79 -17.74
N GLN A 64 0.66 -0.96 -17.20
CA GLN A 64 1.92 -1.41 -16.62
C GLN A 64 1.68 -2.30 -15.38
N PHE A 65 0.74 -1.93 -14.52
CA PHE A 65 0.34 -2.77 -13.39
C PHE A 65 -0.17 -4.13 -13.87
N LEU A 66 -1.07 -4.19 -14.86
CA LEU A 66 -1.60 -5.46 -15.38
C LEU A 66 -0.51 -6.38 -15.97
N ARG A 67 0.55 -5.82 -16.56
CA ARG A 67 1.72 -6.59 -17.01
C ARG A 67 2.55 -7.11 -15.86
N PHE A 68 2.47 -6.49 -14.71
CA PHE A 68 3.12 -6.96 -13.49
C PHE A 68 2.22 -7.96 -12.73
N SER A 69 0.94 -7.68 -12.62
CA SER A 69 -0.05 -8.50 -11.94
C SER A 69 -1.45 -8.28 -12.52
N ASP A 70 -2.14 -9.35 -12.93
CA ASP A 70 -3.56 -9.30 -13.39
C ASP A 70 -4.51 -9.20 -12.19
N GLY A 71 -4.33 -8.15 -11.41
CA GLY A 71 -5.03 -7.87 -10.16
C GLY A 71 -4.22 -8.25 -8.93
N ALA A 72 -4.43 -7.50 -7.85
CA ALA A 72 -3.80 -7.74 -6.56
C ALA A 72 -4.70 -7.31 -5.41
N LYS A 73 -4.58 -8.01 -4.29
CA LYS A 73 -4.99 -7.57 -2.96
C LYS A 73 -3.73 -7.18 -2.20
N ILE A 74 -3.71 -6.00 -1.60
CA ILE A 74 -2.51 -5.42 -1.01
C ILE A 74 -2.79 -5.08 0.45
N MET A 75 -1.97 -5.65 1.35
CA MET A 75 -2.00 -5.43 2.80
C MET A 75 -3.42 -5.52 3.39
N GLY A 76 -4.00 -6.72 3.29
CA GLY A 76 -5.34 -7.01 3.81
C GLY A 76 -6.40 -6.21 3.08
N ASN A 77 -6.62 -5.05 3.55
CA ASN A 77 -7.62 -4.15 3.06
C ASN A 77 -7.10 -2.76 2.65
N SER A 78 -5.79 -2.48 2.53
CA SER A 78 -5.31 -1.16 2.09
C SER A 78 -5.65 -0.85 0.64
N ALA A 79 -5.63 -1.85 -0.25
CA ALA A 79 -6.17 -1.70 -1.61
C ALA A 79 -6.44 -3.05 -2.27
N THR A 80 -7.44 -3.08 -3.14
CA THR A 80 -7.64 -4.17 -4.11
C THR A 80 -7.63 -3.57 -5.51
N ILE A 81 -6.70 -4.00 -6.36
CA ILE A 81 -6.65 -3.61 -7.77
C ILE A 81 -7.17 -4.78 -8.60
N TYR A 82 -8.17 -4.51 -9.41
CA TYR A 82 -8.83 -5.54 -10.20
C TYR A 82 -8.02 -5.92 -11.44
N GLY A 83 -8.02 -7.21 -11.76
CA GLY A 83 -7.53 -7.71 -13.03
C GLY A 83 -8.54 -7.58 -14.15
N LEU A 84 -8.13 -7.95 -15.37
CA LEU A 84 -8.92 -7.81 -16.60
C LEU A 84 -10.33 -8.40 -16.53
N ASN A 85 -10.51 -9.51 -15.82
CA ASN A 85 -11.80 -10.21 -15.74
C ASN A 85 -12.85 -9.43 -14.91
N TRP A 86 -12.42 -8.48 -14.10
CA TRP A 86 -13.28 -7.75 -13.18
C TRP A 86 -13.55 -6.30 -13.62
N ILE A 87 -12.88 -5.82 -14.69
CA ILE A 87 -13.12 -4.48 -15.25
C ILE A 87 -14.57 -4.37 -15.73
N GLY A 88 -15.30 -3.40 -15.19
CA GLY A 88 -16.69 -3.15 -15.53
C GLY A 88 -17.66 -4.13 -14.88
N ALA A 89 -17.25 -4.87 -13.83
CA ALA A 89 -18.18 -5.55 -12.95
C ALA A 89 -19.18 -4.52 -12.39
N SER A 90 -20.46 -4.92 -12.29
CA SER A 90 -21.51 -4.02 -11.79
C SER A 90 -21.20 -3.57 -10.37
N ASP A 91 -21.03 -2.27 -10.20
CA ASP A 91 -20.80 -1.62 -8.92
C ASP A 91 -21.71 -0.39 -8.78
N HIS A 92 -22.66 -0.47 -7.85
CA HIS A 92 -23.63 0.61 -7.62
C HIS A 92 -23.03 1.86 -6.95
N MET A 93 -21.77 1.77 -6.48
CA MET A 93 -21.04 2.89 -5.88
C MET A 93 -20.34 3.75 -6.93
N VAL A 94 -20.25 3.27 -8.17
CA VAL A 94 -19.62 3.96 -9.29
C VAL A 94 -20.70 4.53 -10.22
N PRO A 95 -20.65 5.81 -10.57
CA PRO A 95 -21.62 6.42 -11.48
C PRO A 95 -21.60 5.80 -12.87
N THR A 96 -22.70 5.93 -13.60
CA THR A 96 -22.78 5.54 -15.01
C THR A 96 -21.69 6.26 -15.84
N GLY A 97 -21.03 5.54 -16.74
CA GLY A 97 -19.91 6.06 -17.53
C GLY A 97 -18.54 5.85 -16.87
N TYR A 98 -18.50 5.13 -15.73
CA TYR A 98 -17.28 4.73 -15.07
C TYR A 98 -17.25 3.22 -14.83
N LEU A 99 -16.10 2.60 -15.01
CA LEU A 99 -15.86 1.17 -14.86
C LEU A 99 -14.93 0.93 -13.67
N THR A 100 -15.40 0.23 -12.66
CA THR A 100 -14.58 -0.08 -11.48
C THR A 100 -13.37 -0.93 -11.88
N ILE A 101 -12.19 -0.52 -11.42
CA ILE A 101 -10.91 -1.23 -11.57
C ILE A 101 -10.22 -1.52 -10.24
N GLY A 102 -10.83 -1.15 -9.13
CA GLY A 102 -10.29 -1.40 -7.81
C GLY A 102 -11.05 -0.67 -6.71
N GLU A 103 -10.57 -0.88 -5.51
CA GLU A 103 -11.05 -0.21 -4.30
C GLU A 103 -9.90 0.11 -3.36
N VAL A 104 -10.00 1.24 -2.68
CA VAL A 104 -9.20 1.62 -1.54
C VAL A 104 -10.05 1.44 -0.30
N VAL A 105 -9.44 0.90 0.73
CA VAL A 105 -10.18 0.29 1.81
C VAL A 105 -10.81 1.21 2.81
N GLY A 106 -11.75 0.59 3.48
CA GLY A 106 -12.37 0.96 4.75
C GLY A 106 -13.64 1.78 4.59
N ASP A 107 -13.72 2.67 3.64
CA ASP A 107 -14.80 3.64 3.52
C ASP A 107 -15.61 3.57 2.21
N GLY A 108 -15.28 2.62 1.34
CA GLY A 108 -16.01 2.39 0.09
C GLY A 108 -15.52 3.24 -1.08
N GLU A 109 -14.31 3.80 -1.01
CA GLU A 109 -13.69 4.46 -2.15
C GLU A 109 -13.44 3.47 -3.30
N ARG A 110 -13.89 3.83 -4.51
CA ARG A 110 -13.67 3.03 -5.73
C ARG A 110 -12.68 3.71 -6.64
N ILE A 111 -11.82 2.91 -7.23
CA ILE A 111 -10.95 3.32 -8.35
C ILE A 111 -11.66 2.93 -9.64
N ALA A 112 -11.87 3.88 -10.52
CA ALA A 112 -12.64 3.64 -11.73
C ALA A 112 -12.03 4.31 -12.98
N LEU A 113 -12.23 3.66 -14.13
CA LEU A 113 -11.92 4.20 -15.45
C LEU A 113 -13.12 4.98 -15.98
N SER A 114 -12.91 6.18 -16.48
CA SER A 114 -13.91 6.91 -17.21
C SER A 114 -14.03 6.40 -18.65
N GLU A 115 -15.22 6.05 -19.08
CA GLU A 115 -15.53 5.66 -20.47
C GLU A 115 -15.43 6.85 -21.45
N THR A 116 -15.40 8.09 -20.92
CA THR A 116 -15.39 9.30 -21.74
C THR A 116 -13.98 9.71 -22.17
N ASP A 117 -13.02 9.69 -21.22
CA ASP A 117 -11.65 10.17 -21.46
C ASP A 117 -10.56 9.13 -21.17
N GLY A 118 -10.96 7.94 -20.69
CA GLY A 118 -10.04 6.84 -20.38
C GLY A 118 -9.12 7.12 -19.20
N GLN A 119 -9.39 8.16 -18.38
CA GLN A 119 -8.59 8.48 -17.19
C GLN A 119 -9.08 7.69 -15.98
N ILE A 120 -8.24 7.63 -14.95
CA ILE A 120 -8.55 6.98 -13.67
C ILE A 120 -9.09 8.02 -12.70
N TYR A 121 -10.17 7.66 -12.02
CA TYR A 121 -10.85 8.50 -11.04
C TYR A 121 -11.06 7.73 -9.72
N SER A 122 -11.04 8.46 -8.63
CA SER A 122 -11.61 8.04 -7.36
C SER A 122 -13.09 8.41 -7.32
N CYS A 123 -13.92 7.45 -6.91
CA CYS A 123 -15.35 7.63 -6.69
C CYS A 123 -15.66 7.33 -5.22
N TYR A 124 -15.96 8.36 -4.44
CA TYR A 124 -16.22 8.25 -3.01
C TYR A 124 -17.37 9.15 -2.57
N ASN A 125 -18.41 8.60 -1.94
CA ASN A 125 -19.58 9.34 -1.44
C ASN A 125 -20.18 10.31 -2.48
N GLY A 126 -20.29 9.86 -3.73
CA GLY A 126 -20.83 10.66 -4.84
C GLY A 126 -19.90 11.76 -5.36
N ARG A 127 -18.68 11.86 -4.83
CA ARG A 127 -17.63 12.74 -5.37
C ARG A 127 -16.75 11.96 -6.33
N ILE A 128 -16.33 12.63 -7.39
CA ILE A 128 -15.44 12.09 -8.41
C ILE A 128 -14.23 13.02 -8.49
N SER A 129 -13.03 12.47 -8.37
CA SER A 129 -11.78 13.22 -8.48
C SER A 129 -10.75 12.43 -9.27
N LEU A 130 -9.85 13.12 -9.97
CA LEU A 130 -8.76 12.47 -10.69
C LEU A 130 -7.92 11.64 -9.72
N PHE A 131 -7.63 10.38 -10.10
CA PHE A 131 -6.86 9.46 -9.29
C PHE A 131 -5.49 9.21 -9.91
N HIS A 132 -4.44 9.52 -9.18
CA HIS A 132 -3.06 9.29 -9.58
C HIS A 132 -2.60 7.90 -9.16
N PHE A 133 -2.74 6.92 -10.04
CA PHE A 133 -2.49 5.51 -9.78
C PHE A 133 -1.06 5.25 -9.27
N GLU A 134 -0.06 5.91 -9.87
CA GLU A 134 1.34 5.75 -9.46
C GLU A 134 1.58 6.28 -8.04
N ASP A 135 0.99 7.43 -7.70
CA ASP A 135 1.12 8.01 -6.36
C ASP A 135 0.53 7.08 -5.29
N LYS A 136 -0.61 6.44 -5.60
CA LYS A 136 -1.20 5.46 -4.67
C LYS A 136 -0.33 4.22 -4.49
N MET A 137 0.32 3.72 -5.53
CA MET A 137 1.26 2.60 -5.39
C MET A 137 2.47 2.98 -4.55
N MET A 138 2.96 4.22 -4.67
CA MET A 138 4.04 4.74 -3.81
C MET A 138 3.62 4.89 -2.35
N GLU A 139 2.39 5.32 -2.10
CA GLU A 139 1.82 5.40 -0.74
C GLU A 139 1.72 4.01 -0.10
N LEU A 140 1.17 3.02 -0.82
CA LEU A 140 1.08 1.64 -0.36
C LEU A 140 2.46 1.01 -0.08
N LEU A 141 3.47 1.32 -0.89
CA LEU A 141 4.85 0.89 -0.62
C LEU A 141 5.36 1.48 0.69
N LYS A 142 5.13 2.77 0.92
CA LYS A 142 5.55 3.44 2.15
C LYS A 142 4.86 2.82 3.38
N GLU A 143 3.54 2.60 3.33
CA GLU A 143 2.79 1.92 4.38
C GLU A 143 3.35 0.51 4.67
N CYS A 144 3.70 -0.24 3.62
CA CYS A 144 4.30 -1.57 3.75
C CYS A 144 5.66 -1.52 4.45
N GLU A 145 6.52 -0.58 4.06
CA GLU A 145 7.85 -0.39 4.65
C GLU A 145 7.77 0.09 6.11
N GLU A 146 6.80 0.93 6.45
CA GLU A 146 6.51 1.35 7.83
C GLU A 146 6.06 0.15 8.68
N CYS A 147 5.16 -0.69 8.18
CA CYS A 147 4.71 -1.90 8.85
C CYS A 147 5.87 -2.86 9.15
N ILE A 148 6.74 -3.12 8.17
CA ILE A 148 7.95 -3.94 8.37
C ILE A 148 8.87 -3.33 9.44
N SER A 149 9.06 -2.01 9.41
CA SER A 149 9.90 -1.31 10.39
C SER A 149 9.36 -1.43 11.82
N GLU A 150 8.05 -1.35 12.00
CA GLU A 150 7.39 -1.52 13.31
C GLU A 150 7.60 -2.95 13.83
N HIS A 151 7.42 -3.97 13.00
CA HIS A 151 7.66 -5.36 13.37
C HIS A 151 9.14 -5.61 13.72
N ASP A 152 10.07 -5.08 12.95
CA ASP A 152 11.50 -5.17 13.24
C ASP A 152 11.86 -4.53 14.58
N GLU A 153 11.20 -3.44 14.95
CA GLU A 153 11.42 -2.79 16.26
C GLU A 153 10.87 -3.65 17.40
N GLU A 154 9.68 -4.25 17.25
CA GLU A 154 9.10 -5.16 18.23
C GLU A 154 9.94 -6.43 18.40
N ALA A 155 10.43 -7.01 17.30
CA ALA A 155 11.34 -8.16 17.33
C ALA A 155 12.65 -7.83 18.05
N ARG A 156 13.23 -6.64 17.83
CA ARG A 156 14.40 -6.17 18.55
C ARG A 156 14.13 -5.98 20.04
N LYS A 157 12.97 -5.43 20.41
CA LYS A 157 12.57 -5.30 21.83
C LYS A 157 12.42 -6.66 22.51
N ALA A 158 11.82 -7.64 21.83
CA ALA A 158 11.63 -8.99 22.34
C ALA A 158 12.94 -9.78 22.53
N LEU A 159 13.99 -9.44 21.77
CA LEU A 159 15.32 -10.05 21.87
C LEU A 159 16.23 -9.39 22.92
N ARG A 160 15.79 -8.30 23.58
CA ARG A 160 16.57 -7.63 24.63
C ARG A 160 16.76 -8.53 25.85
N THR A 161 17.98 -8.60 26.31
CA THR A 161 18.29 -9.30 27.56
C THR A 161 17.76 -8.52 28.76
N PRO A 162 17.50 -9.18 29.91
CA PRO A 162 17.10 -8.50 31.14
C PRO A 162 18.09 -7.39 31.58
N ASP A 163 19.38 -7.56 31.29
CA ASP A 163 20.41 -6.58 31.62
C ASP A 163 20.37 -5.34 30.72
N GLU A 164 20.01 -5.51 29.45
CA GLU A 164 19.79 -4.40 28.51
C GLU A 164 18.55 -3.59 28.87
N ILE A 165 17.46 -4.27 29.20
CA ILE A 165 16.21 -3.62 29.66
C ILE A 165 16.50 -2.81 30.92
N LYS A 166 17.19 -3.39 31.90
CA LYS A 166 17.53 -2.72 33.15
C LYS A 166 18.43 -1.50 32.95
N ARG A 167 19.39 -1.57 32.03
CA ARG A 167 20.27 -0.44 31.70
C ARG A 167 19.49 0.72 31.08
N ASP A 168 18.57 0.42 30.14
CA ASP A 168 17.72 1.42 29.52
C ASP A 168 16.79 2.08 30.56
N GLU A 169 16.23 1.30 31.48
CA GLU A 169 15.43 1.83 32.60
C GLU A 169 16.24 2.75 33.51
N GLU A 170 17.49 2.36 33.85
CA GLU A 170 18.40 3.19 34.64
C GLU A 170 18.76 4.51 33.92
N GLU A 171 19.01 4.47 32.60
CA GLU A 171 19.26 5.68 31.80
C GLU A 171 18.04 6.61 31.76
N VAL A 172 16.85 6.06 31.51
CA VAL A 172 15.61 6.83 31.56
C VAL A 172 15.39 7.44 32.94
N GLN A 173 15.60 6.67 34.00
CA GLN A 173 15.46 7.16 35.36
C GLN A 173 16.44 8.29 35.67
N ALA A 174 17.68 8.17 35.22
CA ALA A 174 18.69 9.22 35.39
C ALA A 174 18.29 10.54 34.69
N VAL A 175 17.70 10.44 33.51
CA VAL A 175 17.14 11.61 32.78
C VAL A 175 15.98 12.22 33.56
N VAL A 176 15.05 11.41 34.04
CA VAL A 176 13.88 11.87 34.84
C VAL A 176 14.35 12.58 36.11
N ASP A 177 15.33 12.04 36.82
CA ASP A 177 15.86 12.64 38.05
C ASP A 177 16.60 13.97 37.78
N LYS A 178 17.32 14.05 36.66
CA LYS A 178 17.93 15.30 36.21
C LYS A 178 16.90 16.38 35.90
N TRP A 179 15.80 16.01 35.25
CA TRP A 179 14.69 16.93 34.97
C TRP A 179 13.98 17.35 36.24
N ARG A 180 13.74 16.44 37.18
CA ARG A 180 13.13 16.74 38.49
C ARG A 180 13.96 17.75 39.23
N LYS A 181 15.28 17.54 39.35
CA LYS A 181 16.22 18.48 39.99
C LYS A 181 16.19 19.86 39.35
N PHE A 182 16.20 19.92 38.02
CA PHE A 182 16.12 21.17 37.27
C PHE A 182 14.82 21.94 37.55
N LEU A 183 13.69 21.24 37.66
CA LEU A 183 12.42 21.88 37.97
C LEU A 183 12.34 22.36 39.42
N GLU A 184 12.98 21.68 40.38
CA GLU A 184 13.07 22.11 41.78
C GLU A 184 13.93 23.37 41.96
N GLU A 185 15.03 23.47 41.22
CA GLU A 185 15.92 24.65 41.24
C GLU A 185 15.21 25.91 40.66
N ARG A 186 14.27 25.76 39.75
CA ARG A 186 13.47 26.84 39.16
C ARG A 186 12.31 27.33 40.03
N LYS A 187 11.96 26.60 41.10
CA LYS A 187 10.91 27.00 42.05
C LYS A 187 11.42 27.80 43.24
N LYS A 188 12.75 27.99 43.35
CA LYS A 188 13.43 28.85 44.35
C LYS A 188 13.77 30.19 43.76
#